data_2df700f6e2d1ace16880b8ea8ea88eb1
#
_entry.id   2df700f6e2d1ace16880b8ea8ea88eb1
#
_cell.length_a   1.000
_cell.length_b   1.000
_cell.length_c   1.000
_cell.angle_alpha   90.00
_cell.angle_beta   90.00
_cell.angle_gamma   90.00
#
_symmetry.space_group_name_H-M   'P 1'
#
loop_
_entity.id
_entity.type
_entity.pdbx_description
1 polymer ?
#
loop_
_entity_poly.entity_id
_entity_poly.type
_entity_poly.pdbx_seq_one_letter_code
_entity_poly.pdbx_strand_id
1 'polypeptide(L)'
;MDIKDENIIEITTELSSEFEVAKELRKYPKDTVIIKNVKGYDLPIISGICNTREKIAKSINCEVSEITQKIIEASDNPIKVDKFTDFSDYNTTEANLDKIPILTHYKRDSGKYITAGVVFARDPETGIQNASIHRMLVLDDKRLVIRIVPRNLYTYFQKAQKLGKDLEIAIAIGMDPAILLASTTSIPIDYNEMDVANAFKNGELTLIKCGDLEVPHADIILEGTISVRETSAEGPFVDLTDTYDIIRDQPIINLSKMHIKKDNPHYHGILPAGFEHKLLQGLPQEPRIFKSVKNAVPTVENVVLTEGGCCWLHAAISINKQTEGDGKNAIMAALSAHPSLKHAVVVDTDVDVFDPQDIEYAIATRVKGDRDLMIVP
;
A
#
# COMPACT_ATOMS: atom_id res chain seq x y z
N MET A 1 1.70 -16.26 -6.02
CA MET A 1 0.69 -15.57 -5.16
C MET A 1 -0.40 -16.59 -4.82
N ASP A 2 -0.76 -16.74 -3.53
CA ASP A 2 -1.86 -17.63 -3.11
C ASP A 2 -3.13 -16.78 -2.94
N ILE A 3 -3.98 -16.78 -3.97
CA ILE A 3 -5.19 -15.94 -4.00
C ILE A 3 -6.32 -16.73 -3.35
N LYS A 4 -6.65 -16.38 -2.10
CA LYS A 4 -7.75 -17.01 -1.35
C LYS A 4 -9.11 -16.38 -1.64
N ASP A 5 -9.31 -15.80 -2.81
CA ASP A 5 -10.59 -15.21 -3.22
C ASP A 5 -11.47 -16.25 -3.91
N GLU A 6 -12.73 -16.33 -3.50
CA GLU A 6 -13.72 -17.27 -4.06
C GLU A 6 -14.40 -16.70 -5.31
N ASN A 7 -14.32 -15.38 -5.52
CA ASN A 7 -14.96 -14.66 -6.62
C ASN A 7 -13.93 -13.95 -7.50
N ILE A 8 -13.21 -14.69 -8.34
CA ILE A 8 -12.29 -14.13 -9.32
C ILE A 8 -13.03 -13.93 -10.64
N ILE A 9 -12.99 -12.70 -11.16
CA ILE A 9 -13.52 -12.38 -12.49
C ILE A 9 -12.40 -12.54 -13.51
N GLU A 10 -12.55 -13.48 -14.42
CA GLU A 10 -11.62 -13.70 -15.53
C GLU A 10 -12.11 -13.02 -16.81
N ILE A 11 -11.30 -12.12 -17.34
CA ILE A 11 -11.53 -11.43 -18.62
C ILE A 11 -10.64 -12.07 -19.68
N THR A 12 -11.28 -12.72 -20.65
CA THR A 12 -10.60 -13.42 -21.76
C THR A 12 -10.50 -12.60 -23.05
N THR A 13 -11.21 -11.48 -23.13
CA THR A 13 -11.07 -10.53 -24.26
C THR A 13 -9.67 -9.92 -24.24
N GLU A 14 -9.03 -9.86 -25.42
CA GLU A 14 -7.73 -9.18 -25.55
C GLU A 14 -7.88 -7.68 -25.30
N LEU A 15 -7.09 -7.14 -24.38
CA LEU A 15 -7.09 -5.72 -24.01
C LEU A 15 -5.69 -5.10 -24.12
N SER A 16 -5.62 -3.85 -24.54
CA SER A 16 -4.38 -3.08 -24.51
C SER A 16 -3.99 -2.69 -23.09
N SER A 17 -2.69 -2.75 -22.75
CA SER A 17 -2.15 -2.21 -21.51
C SER A 17 -2.27 -0.68 -21.43
N GLU A 18 -2.54 -0.01 -22.55
CA GLU A 18 -2.78 1.42 -22.63
C GLU A 18 -4.28 1.71 -22.53
N PHE A 19 -4.73 2.18 -21.35
CA PHE A 19 -6.08 2.61 -20.99
C PHE A 19 -7.15 1.51 -20.93
N GLU A 20 -7.14 0.48 -21.80
CA GLU A 20 -8.25 -0.48 -21.89
C GLU A 20 -8.34 -1.38 -20.65
N VAL A 21 -7.20 -1.90 -20.18
CA VAL A 21 -7.15 -2.68 -18.93
C VAL A 21 -7.64 -1.82 -17.76
N ALA A 22 -7.14 -0.61 -17.60
CA ALA A 22 -7.55 0.29 -16.51
C ALA A 22 -9.05 0.64 -16.56
N LYS A 23 -9.60 0.82 -17.79
CA LYS A 23 -11.03 1.05 -18.00
C LYS A 23 -11.86 -0.18 -17.63
N GLU A 24 -11.37 -1.37 -17.94
CA GLU A 24 -12.06 -2.63 -17.60
C GLU A 24 -12.08 -2.86 -16.09
N LEU A 25 -10.92 -2.71 -15.41
CA LEU A 25 -10.80 -2.84 -13.96
C LEU A 25 -11.75 -1.93 -13.18
N ARG A 26 -12.04 -0.72 -13.69
CA ARG A 26 -12.99 0.22 -13.06
C ARG A 26 -14.43 -0.30 -12.97
N LYS A 27 -14.80 -1.29 -13.78
CA LYS A 27 -16.15 -1.89 -13.73
C LYS A 27 -16.33 -2.81 -12.52
N TYR A 28 -15.23 -3.27 -11.92
CA TYR A 28 -15.18 -4.27 -10.86
C TYR A 28 -14.41 -3.73 -9.64
N PRO A 29 -14.91 -2.67 -8.99
CA PRO A 29 -14.14 -1.92 -7.99
C PRO A 29 -13.80 -2.71 -6.72
N LYS A 30 -14.58 -3.75 -6.40
CA LYS A 30 -14.41 -4.58 -5.18
C LYS A 30 -14.10 -6.06 -5.48
N ASP A 31 -14.01 -6.43 -6.77
CA ASP A 31 -13.71 -7.80 -7.18
C ASP A 31 -12.22 -7.98 -7.43
N THR A 32 -11.75 -9.24 -7.36
CA THR A 32 -10.45 -9.63 -7.90
C THR A 32 -10.63 -9.95 -9.38
N VAL A 33 -9.84 -9.27 -10.23
CA VAL A 33 -9.94 -9.38 -11.68
C VAL A 33 -8.64 -9.92 -12.25
N ILE A 34 -8.73 -10.93 -13.13
CA ILE A 34 -7.61 -11.42 -13.93
C ILE A 34 -7.87 -11.12 -15.40
N ILE A 35 -7.00 -10.32 -16.03
CA ILE A 35 -6.99 -10.10 -17.47
C ILE A 35 -6.07 -11.14 -18.08
N LYS A 36 -6.64 -12.17 -18.73
CA LYS A 36 -5.89 -13.30 -19.28
C LYS A 36 -5.07 -12.94 -20.52
N ASN A 37 -5.62 -12.07 -21.37
CA ASN A 37 -5.03 -11.73 -22.68
C ASN A 37 -4.71 -10.23 -22.73
N VAL A 38 -3.44 -9.89 -22.57
CA VAL A 38 -2.95 -8.54 -22.73
C VAL A 38 -2.21 -8.42 -24.04
N LYS A 39 -2.63 -7.50 -24.90
CA LYS A 39 -2.08 -7.35 -26.26
C LYS A 39 -0.58 -7.17 -26.24
N GLY A 40 0.15 -8.10 -26.87
CA GLY A 40 1.61 -8.07 -26.99
C GLY A 40 2.37 -8.61 -25.78
N TYR A 41 1.69 -9.25 -24.81
CA TYR A 41 2.33 -9.81 -23.61
C TYR A 41 1.82 -11.23 -23.33
N ASP A 42 2.72 -12.08 -22.80
CA ASP A 42 2.39 -13.43 -22.36
C ASP A 42 1.91 -13.47 -20.90
N LEU A 43 2.27 -12.45 -20.10
CA LEU A 43 1.89 -12.37 -18.70
C LEU A 43 0.47 -11.82 -18.54
N PRO A 44 -0.43 -12.52 -17.83
CA PRO A 44 -1.71 -11.99 -17.43
C PRO A 44 -1.55 -10.90 -16.35
N ILE A 45 -2.57 -10.06 -16.22
CA ILE A 45 -2.63 -9.03 -15.18
C ILE A 45 -3.63 -9.47 -14.11
N ILE A 46 -3.27 -9.23 -12.85
CA ILE A 46 -4.19 -9.34 -11.71
C ILE A 46 -4.32 -7.98 -11.02
N SER A 47 -5.51 -7.68 -10.50
CA SER A 47 -5.82 -6.49 -9.72
C SER A 47 -6.90 -6.76 -8.70
N GLY A 48 -6.97 -5.97 -7.64
CA GLY A 48 -8.04 -6.05 -6.64
C GLY A 48 -7.87 -7.18 -5.62
N ILE A 49 -6.66 -7.61 -5.33
CA ILE A 49 -6.40 -8.68 -4.35
C ILE A 49 -6.54 -8.21 -2.89
N CYS A 50 -6.50 -6.89 -2.63
CA CYS A 50 -6.70 -6.25 -1.32
C CYS A 50 -7.57 -4.99 -1.41
N ASN A 51 -8.60 -5.02 -2.25
CA ASN A 51 -9.49 -3.88 -2.49
C ASN A 51 -10.74 -3.87 -1.59
N THR A 52 -10.85 -4.78 -0.62
CA THR A 52 -11.86 -4.76 0.44
C THR A 52 -11.24 -5.11 1.79
N ARG A 53 -11.91 -4.69 2.88
CA ARG A 53 -11.47 -5.01 4.25
C ARG A 53 -11.55 -6.50 4.54
N GLU A 54 -12.53 -7.19 3.96
CA GLU A 54 -12.73 -8.63 4.12
C GLU A 54 -11.54 -9.43 3.53
N LYS A 55 -11.04 -9.03 2.34
CA LYS A 55 -9.86 -9.67 1.73
C LYS A 55 -8.61 -9.47 2.58
N ILE A 56 -8.43 -8.26 3.11
CA ILE A 56 -7.31 -7.95 4.01
C ILE A 56 -7.45 -8.75 5.32
N ALA A 57 -8.62 -8.75 5.96
CA ALA A 57 -8.88 -9.50 7.18
C ALA A 57 -8.58 -11.01 6.99
N LYS A 58 -9.07 -11.58 5.87
CA LYS A 58 -8.79 -12.98 5.50
C LYS A 58 -7.30 -13.25 5.34
N SER A 59 -6.53 -12.30 4.78
CA SER A 59 -5.09 -12.47 4.56
C SER A 59 -4.26 -12.49 5.85
N ILE A 60 -4.72 -11.78 6.88
CA ILE A 60 -4.07 -11.71 8.20
C ILE A 60 -4.80 -12.53 9.29
N ASN A 61 -5.77 -13.38 8.88
CA ASN A 61 -6.54 -14.30 9.72
C ASN A 61 -7.23 -13.62 10.91
N CYS A 62 -8.05 -12.60 10.66
CA CYS A 62 -8.89 -11.93 11.65
C CYS A 62 -10.25 -11.50 11.05
N GLU A 63 -11.15 -11.02 11.92
CA GLU A 63 -12.39 -10.37 11.51
C GLU A 63 -12.13 -8.93 11.07
N VAL A 64 -13.05 -8.33 10.27
CA VAL A 64 -12.92 -6.94 9.78
C VAL A 64 -12.77 -5.93 10.93
N SER A 65 -13.53 -6.10 12.01
CA SER A 65 -13.46 -5.26 13.21
C SER A 65 -12.15 -5.37 13.98
N GLU A 66 -11.38 -6.43 13.76
CA GLU A 66 -10.12 -6.72 14.46
C GLU A 66 -8.87 -6.26 13.70
N ILE A 67 -9.01 -5.83 12.44
CA ILE A 67 -7.86 -5.46 11.58
C ILE A 67 -6.93 -4.46 12.27
N THR A 68 -7.48 -3.38 12.83
CA THR A 68 -6.70 -2.34 13.51
C THR A 68 -5.91 -2.92 14.69
N GLN A 69 -6.55 -3.74 15.52
CA GLN A 69 -5.90 -4.38 16.65
C GLN A 69 -4.83 -5.39 16.21
N LYS A 70 -5.10 -6.16 15.15
CA LYS A 70 -4.14 -7.12 14.58
C LYS A 70 -2.88 -6.45 14.04
N ILE A 71 -3.04 -5.29 13.37
CA ILE A 71 -1.89 -4.49 12.91
C ILE A 71 -1.08 -3.96 14.10
N ILE A 72 -1.76 -3.49 15.15
CA ILE A 72 -1.11 -3.03 16.39
C ILE A 72 -0.28 -4.15 17.01
N GLU A 73 -0.87 -5.32 17.22
CA GLU A 73 -0.22 -6.49 17.83
C GLU A 73 1.01 -6.95 17.04
N ALA A 74 0.88 -7.07 15.71
CA ALA A 74 1.98 -7.46 14.84
C ALA A 74 3.12 -6.42 14.80
N SER A 75 2.78 -5.12 14.87
CA SER A 75 3.76 -4.04 14.89
C SER A 75 4.48 -3.91 16.24
N ASP A 76 3.77 -4.17 17.34
CA ASP A 76 4.34 -4.10 18.69
C ASP A 76 5.10 -5.41 19.07
N ASN A 77 4.80 -6.54 18.40
CA ASN A 77 5.41 -7.86 18.60
C ASN A 77 5.80 -8.50 17.27
N PRO A 78 6.71 -7.88 16.48
CA PRO A 78 7.16 -8.44 15.20
C PRO A 78 7.90 -9.75 15.41
N ILE A 79 7.74 -10.70 14.48
CA ILE A 79 8.41 -12.00 14.52
C ILE A 79 9.52 -11.99 13.48
N LYS A 80 10.77 -12.10 13.92
CA LYS A 80 11.93 -12.13 13.01
C LYS A 80 11.82 -13.28 12.02
N VAL A 81 12.09 -12.97 10.74
CA VAL A 81 12.14 -14.00 9.70
C VAL A 81 13.46 -14.77 9.80
N ASP A 82 13.37 -16.09 9.83
CA ASP A 82 14.51 -17.01 9.89
C ASP A 82 14.52 -18.09 8.78
N LYS A 83 13.50 -18.08 7.91
CA LYS A 83 13.35 -19.03 6.80
C LYS A 83 13.72 -18.36 5.47
N PHE A 84 14.68 -18.98 4.76
CA PHE A 84 15.20 -18.44 3.51
C PHE A 84 15.22 -19.51 2.41
N THR A 85 15.01 -19.05 1.18
CA THR A 85 15.10 -19.83 -0.06
C THR A 85 15.92 -19.07 -1.09
N ASP A 86 15.94 -19.58 -2.32
CA ASP A 86 16.63 -19.01 -3.47
C ASP A 86 15.68 -18.81 -4.68
N PHE A 87 16.24 -18.44 -5.83
CA PHE A 87 15.51 -18.24 -7.09
C PHE A 87 15.29 -19.53 -7.91
N SER A 88 15.37 -20.73 -7.32
CA SER A 88 15.18 -22.00 -8.05
C SER A 88 13.84 -22.09 -8.78
N ASP A 89 12.79 -21.47 -8.24
CA ASP A 89 11.45 -21.44 -8.83
C ASP A 89 11.22 -20.28 -9.81
N TYR A 90 12.29 -19.57 -10.20
CA TYR A 90 12.22 -18.41 -11.08
C TYR A 90 13.00 -18.60 -12.37
N ASN A 91 12.55 -17.95 -13.44
CA ASN A 91 13.30 -17.70 -14.64
C ASN A 91 14.03 -16.36 -14.47
N THR A 92 15.36 -16.42 -14.39
CA THR A 92 16.22 -15.25 -14.22
C THR A 92 16.78 -14.80 -15.56
N THR A 93 16.64 -13.52 -15.89
CA THR A 93 17.18 -12.89 -17.11
C THR A 93 17.74 -11.50 -16.79
N GLU A 94 18.41 -10.88 -17.75
CA GLU A 94 18.61 -9.43 -17.71
C GLU A 94 17.26 -8.72 -17.64
N ALA A 95 17.22 -7.58 -16.96
CA ALA A 95 16.01 -6.77 -16.85
C ALA A 95 15.54 -6.33 -18.24
N ASN A 96 14.24 -6.51 -18.48
CA ASN A 96 13.57 -6.01 -19.69
C ASN A 96 12.09 -5.76 -19.38
N LEU A 97 11.75 -4.49 -19.16
CA LEU A 97 10.40 -4.05 -18.82
C LEU A 97 9.39 -4.22 -19.96
N ASP A 98 9.85 -4.35 -21.21
CA ASP A 98 8.98 -4.62 -22.36
C ASP A 98 8.32 -6.01 -22.31
N LYS A 99 8.80 -6.91 -21.45
CA LYS A 99 8.18 -8.23 -21.20
C LYS A 99 7.07 -8.20 -20.17
N ILE A 100 6.88 -7.08 -19.47
CA ILE A 100 5.89 -6.93 -18.40
C ILE A 100 4.75 -6.03 -18.90
N PRO A 101 3.46 -6.43 -18.74
CA PRO A 101 2.31 -5.63 -19.18
C PRO A 101 2.04 -4.43 -18.27
N ILE A 102 3.04 -3.54 -18.14
CA ILE A 102 2.93 -2.34 -17.32
C ILE A 102 1.90 -1.38 -17.94
N LEU A 103 1.02 -0.84 -17.10
CA LEU A 103 -0.15 -0.08 -17.53
C LEU A 103 0.11 1.41 -17.69
N THR A 104 -0.52 2.02 -18.70
CA THR A 104 -0.89 3.43 -18.72
C THR A 104 -2.35 3.53 -18.31
N HIS A 105 -2.65 4.18 -17.18
CA HIS A 105 -3.97 4.13 -16.57
C HIS A 105 -4.89 5.25 -17.07
N TYR A 106 -4.37 6.47 -17.23
CA TYR A 106 -5.17 7.65 -17.57
C TYR A 106 -4.50 8.47 -18.66
N LYS A 107 -5.32 9.24 -19.42
CA LYS A 107 -4.87 9.99 -20.63
C LYS A 107 -3.76 11.02 -20.38
N ARG A 108 -3.64 11.53 -19.17
CA ARG A 108 -2.64 12.55 -18.82
C ARG A 108 -1.48 11.98 -18.00
N ASP A 109 -1.46 10.67 -17.73
CA ASP A 109 -0.29 10.03 -17.15
C ASP A 109 0.90 10.19 -18.11
N SER A 110 2.09 10.43 -17.55
CA SER A 110 3.32 10.63 -18.35
C SER A 110 3.75 9.38 -19.12
N GLY A 111 3.17 8.22 -18.85
CA GLY A 111 3.51 6.95 -19.51
C GLY A 111 3.02 5.75 -18.72
N LYS A 112 3.74 4.63 -18.86
CA LYS A 112 3.49 3.39 -18.15
C LYS A 112 3.99 3.49 -16.70
N TYR A 113 3.20 3.02 -15.73
CA TYR A 113 3.56 3.03 -14.32
C TYR A 113 3.44 1.65 -13.66
N ILE A 114 4.48 1.25 -12.94
CA ILE A 114 4.39 0.18 -11.94
C ILE A 114 3.74 0.78 -10.69
N THR A 115 2.62 0.20 -10.26
CA THR A 115 1.78 0.73 -9.17
C THR A 115 1.72 -0.18 -7.94
N ALA A 116 2.09 -1.46 -8.08
CA ALA A 116 2.09 -2.46 -7.00
C ALA A 116 3.51 -2.90 -6.60
N GLY A 117 4.53 -2.17 -7.01
CA GLY A 117 5.92 -2.50 -6.71
C GLY A 117 6.29 -2.14 -5.27
N VAL A 118 6.68 -3.14 -4.47
CA VAL A 118 7.30 -2.93 -3.16
C VAL A 118 8.82 -2.86 -3.35
N VAL A 119 9.40 -1.74 -2.94
CA VAL A 119 10.84 -1.48 -3.01
C VAL A 119 11.48 -1.89 -1.69
N PHE A 120 12.45 -2.78 -1.77
CA PHE A 120 13.31 -3.22 -0.67
C PHE A 120 14.65 -2.52 -0.79
N ALA A 121 15.14 -1.95 0.31
CA ALA A 121 16.44 -1.31 0.39
C ALA A 121 17.00 -1.46 1.80
N ARG A 122 18.35 -1.45 1.93
CA ARG A 122 19.02 -1.41 3.24
C ARG A 122 19.55 -0.01 3.54
N ASP A 123 19.43 0.37 4.80
CA ASP A 123 20.11 1.55 5.33
C ASP A 123 21.62 1.39 5.16
N PRO A 124 22.33 2.28 4.42
CA PRO A 124 23.76 2.14 4.17
C PRO A 124 24.64 2.21 5.43
N GLU A 125 24.11 2.73 6.55
CA GLU A 125 24.84 2.88 7.81
C GLU A 125 24.54 1.76 8.80
N THR A 126 23.25 1.40 8.95
CA THR A 126 22.80 0.43 9.96
C THR A 126 22.57 -0.97 9.41
N GLY A 127 22.39 -1.11 8.08
CA GLY A 127 22.05 -2.38 7.44
C GLY A 127 20.59 -2.81 7.63
N ILE A 128 19.76 -2.01 8.30
CA ILE A 128 18.34 -2.33 8.51
C ILE A 128 17.60 -2.21 7.17
N GLN A 129 16.79 -3.20 6.86
CA GLN A 129 16.02 -3.25 5.62
C GLN A 129 14.66 -2.58 5.80
N ASN A 130 14.23 -1.83 4.79
CA ASN A 130 12.90 -1.25 4.67
C ASN A 130 12.20 -1.82 3.43
N ALA A 131 10.89 -1.99 3.53
CA ALA A 131 10.01 -2.36 2.43
C ALA A 131 8.87 -1.34 2.31
N SER A 132 8.68 -0.74 1.13
CA SER A 132 7.61 0.25 0.91
C SER A 132 7.12 0.27 -0.52
N ILE A 133 5.81 0.52 -0.71
CA ILE A 133 5.20 0.65 -2.04
C ILE A 133 5.50 2.01 -2.63
N HIS A 134 5.96 2.02 -3.89
CA HIS A 134 6.22 3.23 -4.66
C HIS A 134 5.66 3.14 -6.07
N ARG A 135 5.15 4.26 -6.60
CA ARG A 135 4.85 4.38 -8.02
C ARG A 135 6.14 4.63 -8.79
N MET A 136 6.29 3.96 -9.93
CA MET A 136 7.49 4.05 -10.75
C MET A 136 7.11 4.22 -12.22
N LEU A 137 7.52 5.35 -12.83
CA LEU A 137 7.34 5.65 -14.25
C LEU A 137 8.40 4.90 -15.06
N VAL A 138 8.00 4.22 -16.12
CA VAL A 138 8.90 3.55 -17.07
C VAL A 138 9.52 4.59 -18.00
N LEU A 139 10.85 4.64 -18.07
CA LEU A 139 11.59 5.46 -19.05
C LEU A 139 11.92 4.68 -20.32
N ASP A 140 12.42 3.45 -20.13
CA ASP A 140 12.78 2.52 -21.19
C ASP A 140 12.77 1.07 -20.67
N ASP A 141 13.36 0.14 -21.41
CA ASP A 141 13.37 -1.28 -21.09
C ASP A 141 14.12 -1.66 -19.79
N LYS A 142 14.98 -0.78 -19.26
CA LYS A 142 15.82 -1.01 -18.09
C LYS A 142 15.77 0.10 -17.03
N ARG A 143 15.08 1.22 -17.29
CA ARG A 143 15.07 2.35 -16.36
C ARG A 143 13.68 2.77 -15.95
N LEU A 144 13.58 3.13 -14.66
CA LEU A 144 12.38 3.68 -14.05
C LEU A 144 12.68 5.02 -13.37
N VAL A 145 11.67 5.85 -13.18
CA VAL A 145 11.74 7.00 -12.26
C VAL A 145 10.86 6.68 -11.05
N ILE A 146 11.43 6.71 -9.86
CA ILE A 146 10.72 6.39 -8.63
C ILE A 146 10.27 7.64 -7.88
N ARG A 147 8.98 7.72 -7.52
CA ARG A 147 8.48 8.76 -6.61
C ARG A 147 8.85 8.43 -5.16
N ILE A 148 9.84 9.14 -4.60
CA ILE A 148 10.25 9.00 -3.20
C ILE A 148 9.69 10.17 -2.38
N VAL A 149 8.91 9.87 -1.34
CA VAL A 149 8.43 10.84 -0.36
C VAL A 149 9.30 10.81 0.90
N PRO A 150 9.37 11.90 1.70
CA PRO A 150 10.21 11.97 2.91
C PRO A 150 9.76 10.97 4.00
N ARG A 151 10.24 9.73 3.91
CA ARG A 151 10.08 8.61 4.86
C ARG A 151 11.35 7.76 4.88
N ASN A 152 11.30 6.51 5.35
CA ASN A 152 12.47 5.63 5.53
C ASN A 152 13.32 5.50 4.27
N LEU A 153 12.75 5.12 3.11
CA LEU A 153 13.51 5.02 1.86
C LEU A 153 14.19 6.34 1.46
N TYR A 154 13.54 7.49 1.70
CA TYR A 154 14.15 8.79 1.45
C TYR A 154 15.38 9.03 2.34
N THR A 155 15.30 8.64 3.61
CA THR A 155 16.44 8.73 4.55
C THR A 155 17.60 7.85 4.08
N TYR A 156 17.33 6.61 3.63
CA TYR A 156 18.35 5.70 3.09
C TYR A 156 18.98 6.27 1.82
N PHE A 157 18.16 6.81 0.93
CA PHE A 157 18.63 7.47 -0.29
C PHE A 157 19.53 8.68 0.01
N GLN A 158 19.16 9.53 0.98
CA GLN A 158 20.01 10.66 1.40
C GLN A 158 21.35 10.21 1.98
N LYS A 159 21.37 9.11 2.75
CA LYS A 159 22.62 8.51 3.26
C LYS A 159 23.48 7.99 2.12
N ALA A 160 22.90 7.28 1.16
CA ALA A 160 23.58 6.81 -0.04
C ALA A 160 24.18 7.98 -0.85
N GLN A 161 23.43 9.09 -1.01
CA GLN A 161 23.93 10.32 -1.65
C GLN A 161 25.17 10.90 -0.94
N LYS A 162 25.17 10.96 0.41
CA LYS A 162 26.33 11.44 1.19
C LYS A 162 27.55 10.54 1.01
N LEU A 163 27.34 9.23 0.82
CA LEU A 163 28.41 8.27 0.55
C LEU A 163 28.86 8.26 -0.93
N GLY A 164 28.11 8.92 -1.82
CA GLY A 164 28.37 8.96 -3.27
C GLY A 164 28.19 7.61 -3.96
N LYS A 165 27.39 6.70 -3.37
CA LYS A 165 27.10 5.35 -3.87
C LYS A 165 25.63 5.20 -4.18
N ASP A 166 25.31 4.59 -5.33
CA ASP A 166 23.94 4.25 -5.67
C ASP A 166 23.35 3.28 -4.64
N LEU A 167 22.05 3.42 -4.36
CA LEU A 167 21.35 2.59 -3.36
C LEU A 167 20.85 1.31 -4.01
N GLU A 168 21.38 0.15 -3.59
CA GLU A 168 20.90 -1.16 -4.05
C GLU A 168 19.46 -1.39 -3.62
N ILE A 169 18.65 -1.90 -4.56
CA ILE A 169 17.23 -2.20 -4.33
C ILE A 169 16.81 -3.49 -5.03
N ALA A 170 15.74 -4.07 -4.49
CA ALA A 170 14.90 -5.02 -5.20
C ALA A 170 13.45 -4.52 -5.23
N ILE A 171 12.73 -4.79 -6.32
CA ILE A 171 11.31 -4.45 -6.47
C ILE A 171 10.53 -5.75 -6.61
N ALA A 172 9.63 -6.03 -5.67
CA ALA A 172 8.78 -7.21 -5.72
C ALA A 172 7.34 -6.82 -6.15
N ILE A 173 6.76 -7.59 -7.08
CA ILE A 173 5.43 -7.35 -7.66
C ILE A 173 4.64 -8.65 -7.64
N GLY A 174 3.38 -8.61 -7.17
CA GLY A 174 2.53 -9.80 -7.10
C GLY A 174 2.83 -10.65 -5.87
N MET A 175 2.59 -10.08 -4.69
CA MET A 175 2.79 -10.72 -3.39
C MET A 175 1.47 -10.98 -2.68
N ASP A 176 1.55 -11.74 -1.59
CA ASP A 176 0.43 -11.96 -0.66
C ASP A 176 -0.07 -10.62 -0.06
N PRO A 177 -1.40 -10.39 0.05
CA PRO A 177 -1.96 -9.18 0.62
C PRO A 177 -1.45 -8.83 2.02
N ALA A 178 -1.14 -9.81 2.89
CA ALA A 178 -0.57 -9.55 4.21
C ALA A 178 0.83 -8.91 4.12
N ILE A 179 1.63 -9.26 3.10
CA ILE A 179 2.94 -8.66 2.86
C ILE A 179 2.79 -7.22 2.33
N LEU A 180 1.83 -6.99 1.42
CA LEU A 180 1.50 -5.65 0.94
C LEU A 180 1.07 -4.74 2.08
N LEU A 181 0.20 -5.23 2.97
CA LEU A 181 -0.24 -4.50 4.16
C LEU A 181 0.94 -4.16 5.08
N ALA A 182 1.81 -5.12 5.39
CA ALA A 182 3.00 -4.87 6.20
C ALA A 182 3.92 -3.81 5.58
N SER A 183 4.14 -3.87 4.24
CA SER A 183 4.97 -2.91 3.50
C SER A 183 4.41 -1.48 3.46
N THR A 184 3.15 -1.28 3.85
CA THR A 184 2.53 0.04 3.98
C THR A 184 2.34 0.48 5.43
N THR A 185 2.58 -0.43 6.39
CA THR A 185 2.46 -0.15 7.82
C THR A 185 3.62 0.72 8.29
N SER A 186 3.30 1.82 8.98
CA SER A 186 4.32 2.71 9.54
C SER A 186 4.91 2.13 10.82
N ILE A 187 6.15 1.67 10.74
CA ILE A 187 6.94 1.17 11.87
C ILE A 187 8.15 2.07 12.13
N PRO A 188 8.79 2.02 13.32
CA PRO A 188 10.04 2.73 13.57
C PRO A 188 11.13 2.33 12.55
N ILE A 189 12.05 3.27 12.26
CA ILE A 189 13.10 3.10 11.23
C ILE A 189 14.09 1.96 11.52
N ASP A 190 14.17 1.52 12.76
CA ASP A 190 15.02 0.44 13.24
C ASP A 190 14.33 -0.94 13.21
N TYR A 191 13.14 -1.03 12.61
CA TYR A 191 12.41 -2.29 12.40
C TYR A 191 12.31 -2.64 10.92
N ASN A 192 12.07 -3.94 10.63
CA ASN A 192 11.89 -4.45 9.27
C ASN A 192 10.39 -4.81 9.07
N GLU A 193 9.78 -4.27 8.03
CA GLU A 193 8.38 -4.55 7.69
C GLU A 193 8.11 -6.05 7.45
N MET A 194 9.12 -6.83 7.04
CA MET A 194 8.97 -8.27 6.85
C MET A 194 8.82 -9.04 8.17
N ASP A 195 9.31 -8.50 9.28
CA ASP A 195 9.08 -9.10 10.60
C ASP A 195 7.62 -8.90 11.05
N VAL A 196 7.00 -7.78 10.67
CA VAL A 196 5.55 -7.55 10.86
C VAL A 196 4.73 -8.48 9.94
N ALA A 197 5.14 -8.63 8.67
CA ALA A 197 4.51 -9.59 7.75
C ALA A 197 4.60 -11.02 8.28
N ASN A 198 5.73 -11.39 8.88
CA ASN A 198 5.92 -12.70 9.50
C ASN A 198 5.01 -12.91 10.72
N ALA A 199 4.74 -11.85 11.50
CA ALA A 199 3.77 -11.90 12.59
C ALA A 199 2.34 -12.13 12.07
N PHE A 200 1.93 -11.49 10.96
CA PHE A 200 0.65 -11.78 10.29
C PHE A 200 0.57 -13.23 9.78
N LYS A 201 1.68 -13.82 9.39
CA LYS A 201 1.80 -15.22 8.89
C LYS A 201 2.15 -16.22 10.00
N ASN A 202 2.04 -15.84 11.29
CA ASN A 202 2.32 -16.69 12.46
C ASN A 202 3.74 -17.33 12.44
N GLY A 203 4.76 -16.63 11.93
CA GLY A 203 6.13 -17.12 11.85
C GLY A 203 6.43 -18.01 10.64
N GLU A 204 5.52 -18.11 9.66
CA GLU A 204 5.67 -19.00 8.50
C GLU A 204 6.19 -18.29 7.23
N LEU A 205 6.52 -16.98 7.30
CA LEU A 205 7.05 -16.26 6.15
C LEU A 205 8.44 -16.76 5.76
N THR A 206 8.61 -17.00 4.47
CA THR A 206 9.89 -17.36 3.87
C THR A 206 10.35 -16.26 2.92
N LEU A 207 11.63 -15.87 2.99
CA LEU A 207 12.22 -14.85 2.13
C LEU A 207 13.25 -15.48 1.18
N ILE A 208 13.47 -14.82 0.05
CA ILE A 208 14.53 -15.14 -0.93
C ILE A 208 15.72 -14.21 -0.68
N LYS A 209 16.92 -14.75 -0.66
CA LYS A 209 18.15 -13.94 -0.64
C LYS A 209 18.42 -13.37 -2.03
N CYS A 210 18.39 -12.04 -2.15
CA CYS A 210 18.58 -11.27 -3.36
C CYS A 210 19.76 -10.30 -3.18
N GLY A 211 20.98 -10.78 -3.45
CA GLY A 211 22.20 -10.08 -3.02
C GLY A 211 22.25 -9.91 -1.51
N ASP A 212 22.40 -8.67 -1.05
CA ASP A 212 22.36 -8.32 0.37
C ASP A 212 20.92 -8.08 0.89
N LEU A 213 19.91 -8.16 0.02
CA LEU A 213 18.49 -7.96 0.36
C LEU A 213 17.79 -9.30 0.62
N GLU A 214 16.72 -9.23 1.40
CA GLU A 214 15.84 -10.35 1.71
C GLU A 214 14.42 -9.97 1.27
N VAL A 215 13.92 -10.63 0.21
CA VAL A 215 12.65 -10.30 -0.43
C VAL A 215 11.64 -11.44 -0.29
N PRO A 216 10.35 -11.19 -0.14
CA PRO A 216 9.35 -12.24 -0.11
C PRO A 216 9.18 -12.88 -1.48
N HIS A 217 8.58 -14.06 -1.53
CA HIS A 217 8.11 -14.63 -2.78
C HIS A 217 7.10 -13.72 -3.47
N ALA A 218 7.38 -13.38 -4.72
CA ALA A 218 6.56 -12.54 -5.58
C ALA A 218 6.47 -13.14 -6.97
N ASP A 219 5.51 -12.73 -7.78
CA ASP A 219 5.42 -13.23 -9.16
C ASP A 219 6.54 -12.66 -10.04
N ILE A 220 6.96 -11.41 -9.77
CA ILE A 220 8.06 -10.72 -10.45
C ILE A 220 8.95 -10.05 -9.41
N ILE A 221 10.28 -10.22 -9.53
CA ILE A 221 11.28 -9.52 -8.73
C ILE A 221 12.27 -8.86 -9.70
N LEU A 222 12.53 -7.57 -9.51
CA LEU A 222 13.51 -6.78 -10.28
C LEU A 222 14.64 -6.36 -9.36
N GLU A 223 15.90 -6.59 -9.78
CA GLU A 223 17.09 -6.08 -9.08
C GLU A 223 17.63 -4.84 -9.78
N GLY A 224 18.14 -3.88 -9.03
CA GLY A 224 18.73 -2.67 -9.57
C GLY A 224 19.26 -1.73 -8.50
N THR A 225 19.52 -0.49 -8.91
CA THR A 225 20.00 0.58 -8.02
C THR A 225 19.24 1.88 -8.24
N ILE A 226 19.00 2.63 -7.18
CA ILE A 226 18.55 4.03 -7.28
C ILE A 226 19.78 4.89 -7.46
N SER A 227 19.89 5.58 -8.60
CA SER A 227 21.02 6.47 -8.87
C SER A 227 20.97 7.70 -7.95
N VAL A 228 22.09 8.00 -7.30
CA VAL A 228 22.24 9.22 -6.50
C VAL A 228 22.58 10.45 -7.32
N ARG A 229 22.78 10.30 -8.64
CA ARG A 229 23.23 11.35 -9.56
C ARG A 229 22.23 11.68 -10.65
N GLU A 230 21.45 10.69 -11.10
CA GLU A 230 20.55 10.82 -12.22
C GLU A 230 19.12 11.05 -11.76
N THR A 231 18.45 12.02 -12.35
CA THR A 231 17.04 12.33 -12.10
C THR A 231 16.31 12.50 -13.44
N SER A 232 14.99 12.34 -13.40
CA SER A 232 14.11 12.65 -14.52
C SER A 232 12.77 13.16 -14.02
N ALA A 233 12.02 13.82 -14.89
CA ALA A 233 10.66 14.27 -14.60
C ALA A 233 9.74 13.09 -14.32
N GLU A 234 9.05 13.10 -13.17
CA GLU A 234 8.04 12.15 -12.74
C GLU A 234 6.68 12.85 -12.62
N GLY A 235 5.64 12.25 -13.19
CA GLY A 235 4.30 12.84 -13.26
C GLY A 235 4.06 13.57 -14.58
N PRO A 236 2.81 14.04 -14.84
CA PRO A 236 1.65 13.89 -13.96
C PRO A 236 1.19 12.44 -13.81
N PHE A 237 0.58 12.14 -12.67
CA PHE A 237 0.01 10.83 -12.37
C PHE A 237 -1.18 10.99 -11.42
N VAL A 238 -2.22 10.15 -11.55
CA VAL A 238 -3.41 10.20 -10.71
C VAL A 238 -3.10 9.71 -9.31
N ASP A 239 -3.40 10.54 -8.31
CA ASP A 239 -3.23 10.22 -6.89
C ASP A 239 -4.53 9.72 -6.25
N LEU A 240 -4.49 9.43 -4.97
CA LEU A 240 -5.52 8.84 -4.12
C LEU A 240 -6.92 9.47 -4.27
N THR A 241 -6.97 10.78 -4.45
CA THR A 241 -8.21 11.57 -4.56
C THR A 241 -8.77 11.67 -5.99
N ASP A 242 -8.29 10.83 -6.91
CA ASP A 242 -8.65 10.86 -8.36
C ASP A 242 -8.30 12.20 -9.03
N THR A 243 -7.24 12.86 -8.55
CA THR A 243 -6.68 14.10 -9.08
C THR A 243 -5.23 13.90 -9.50
N TYR A 244 -4.76 14.68 -10.48
CA TYR A 244 -3.38 14.58 -10.93
C TYR A 244 -2.40 15.25 -9.96
N ASP A 245 -1.34 14.53 -9.57
CA ASP A 245 -0.18 15.09 -8.90
C ASP A 245 0.68 15.89 -9.88
N ILE A 246 1.48 16.82 -9.36
CA ILE A 246 2.34 17.69 -10.15
C ILE A 246 3.62 16.96 -10.60
N ILE A 247 4.24 17.47 -11.67
CA ILE A 247 5.54 16.99 -12.17
C ILE A 247 6.65 17.40 -11.19
N ARG A 248 7.58 16.47 -10.91
CA ARG A 248 8.77 16.71 -10.09
C ARG A 248 9.95 15.91 -10.62
N ASP A 249 11.15 16.46 -10.49
CA ASP A 249 12.36 15.67 -10.72
C ASP A 249 12.53 14.64 -9.61
N GLN A 250 12.71 13.39 -10.00
CA GLN A 250 12.84 12.24 -9.11
C GLN A 250 14.01 11.35 -9.55
N PRO A 251 14.61 10.56 -8.64
CA PRO A 251 15.74 9.71 -8.97
C PRO A 251 15.37 8.59 -9.94
N ILE A 252 16.37 8.20 -10.76
CA ILE A 252 16.28 7.09 -11.71
C ILE A 252 16.68 5.80 -11.02
N ILE A 253 15.95 4.73 -11.32
CA ILE A 253 16.33 3.34 -11.04
C ILE A 253 16.94 2.75 -12.30
N ASN A 254 18.15 2.17 -12.18
CA ASN A 254 18.80 1.38 -13.20
C ASN A 254 18.64 -0.11 -12.84
N LEU A 255 17.88 -0.86 -13.63
CA LEU A 255 17.60 -2.27 -13.43
C LEU A 255 18.70 -3.15 -14.05
N SER A 256 19.04 -4.25 -13.39
CA SER A 256 20.05 -5.20 -13.84
C SER A 256 19.46 -6.57 -14.17
N LYS A 257 18.63 -7.13 -13.28
CA LYS A 257 18.04 -8.45 -13.45
C LYS A 257 16.54 -8.45 -13.21
N MET A 258 15.91 -9.46 -13.80
CA MET A 258 14.49 -9.76 -13.64
C MET A 258 14.30 -11.24 -13.38
N HIS A 259 13.51 -11.56 -12.36
CA HIS A 259 13.12 -12.90 -11.99
C HIS A 259 11.60 -13.01 -12.12
N ILE A 260 11.12 -13.89 -13.00
CA ILE A 260 9.71 -14.19 -13.18
C ILE A 260 9.46 -15.60 -12.67
N LYS A 261 8.50 -15.78 -11.78
CA LYS A 261 8.12 -17.08 -11.24
C LYS A 261 7.74 -18.03 -12.37
N LYS A 262 8.16 -19.31 -12.30
CA LYS A 262 7.90 -20.30 -13.35
C LYS A 262 6.44 -20.72 -13.40
N ASP A 263 5.80 -20.83 -12.23
CA ASP A 263 4.44 -21.33 -12.12
C ASP A 263 3.44 -20.18 -12.02
N ASN A 264 2.60 -20.05 -13.03
CA ASN A 264 1.44 -19.16 -13.12
C ASN A 264 1.68 -17.71 -12.64
N PRO A 265 2.70 -16.99 -13.13
CA PRO A 265 2.97 -15.63 -12.73
C PRO A 265 1.95 -14.64 -13.28
N HIS A 266 1.63 -13.60 -12.50
CA HIS A 266 0.80 -12.48 -12.89
C HIS A 266 1.53 -11.16 -12.68
N TYR A 267 1.29 -10.19 -13.52
CA TYR A 267 1.63 -8.80 -13.21
C TYR A 267 0.53 -8.21 -12.32
N HIS A 268 0.85 -7.84 -11.11
CA HIS A 268 -0.09 -7.15 -10.23
C HIS A 268 -0.10 -5.65 -10.55
N GLY A 269 -1.23 -5.15 -11.02
CA GLY A 269 -1.46 -3.74 -11.32
C GLY A 269 -2.52 -3.14 -10.40
N ILE A 270 -2.11 -2.24 -9.50
CA ILE A 270 -3.06 -1.47 -8.68
C ILE A 270 -3.60 -0.31 -9.51
N LEU A 271 -4.94 -0.21 -9.60
CA LEU A 271 -5.59 0.92 -10.25
C LEU A 271 -5.43 2.18 -9.37
N PRO A 272 -4.78 3.27 -9.87
CA PRO A 272 -4.68 4.53 -9.13
C PRO A 272 -6.07 5.07 -8.77
N ALA A 273 -6.24 5.61 -7.56
CA ALA A 273 -7.49 6.02 -6.96
C ALA A 273 -8.57 4.90 -6.83
N GLY A 274 -8.23 3.65 -7.12
CA GLY A 274 -9.08 2.48 -6.85
C GLY A 274 -9.09 2.11 -5.36
N PHE A 275 -9.99 1.18 -4.97
CA PHE A 275 -10.12 0.78 -3.56
C PHE A 275 -8.86 0.10 -3.02
N GLU A 276 -8.16 -0.68 -3.83
CA GLU A 276 -6.89 -1.30 -3.44
C GLU A 276 -5.81 -0.26 -3.08
N HIS A 277 -5.66 0.78 -3.89
CA HIS A 277 -4.79 1.91 -3.59
C HIS A 277 -5.20 2.62 -2.28
N LYS A 278 -6.50 2.94 -2.15
CA LYS A 278 -7.04 3.65 -0.99
C LYS A 278 -6.88 2.87 0.31
N LEU A 279 -7.17 1.57 0.29
CA LEU A 279 -7.07 0.72 1.48
C LEU A 279 -5.62 0.48 1.88
N LEU A 280 -4.72 0.15 0.95
CA LEU A 280 -3.30 -0.06 1.28
C LEU A 280 -2.63 1.20 1.83
N GLN A 281 -3.07 2.39 1.40
CA GLN A 281 -2.53 3.64 1.91
C GLN A 281 -3.17 4.05 3.25
N GLY A 282 -4.50 3.89 3.38
CA GLY A 282 -5.25 4.42 4.51
C GLY A 282 -5.32 3.49 5.71
N LEU A 283 -5.60 2.21 5.48
CA LEU A 283 -5.81 1.25 6.55
C LEU A 283 -4.67 1.21 7.58
N PRO A 284 -3.38 1.29 7.21
CA PRO A 284 -2.28 1.35 8.17
C PRO A 284 -2.22 2.63 9.01
N GLN A 285 -3.01 3.66 8.69
CA GLN A 285 -3.12 4.87 9.52
C GLN A 285 -4.14 4.74 10.65
N GLU A 286 -5.11 3.83 10.53
CA GLU A 286 -6.14 3.60 11.55
C GLU A 286 -5.53 3.20 12.91
N PRO A 287 -4.55 2.28 12.99
CA PRO A 287 -3.83 1.97 14.22
C PRO A 287 -3.17 3.17 14.89
N ARG A 288 -2.59 4.08 14.08
CA ARG A 288 -1.94 5.29 14.59
C ARG A 288 -2.96 6.25 15.19
N ILE A 289 -4.09 6.45 14.49
CA ILE A 289 -5.19 7.27 15.00
C ILE A 289 -5.77 6.62 16.26
N PHE A 290 -6.01 5.30 16.24
CA PHE A 290 -6.54 4.54 17.38
C PHE A 290 -5.66 4.69 18.63
N LYS A 291 -4.34 4.48 18.52
CA LYS A 291 -3.39 4.66 19.62
C LYS A 291 -3.43 6.08 20.19
N SER A 292 -3.50 7.09 19.33
CA SER A 292 -3.58 8.50 19.74
C SER A 292 -4.90 8.80 20.47
N VAL A 293 -6.02 8.36 19.91
CA VAL A 293 -7.33 8.54 20.53
C VAL A 293 -7.41 7.79 21.87
N LYS A 294 -6.91 6.57 21.93
CA LYS A 294 -6.89 5.74 23.17
C LYS A 294 -6.14 6.40 24.32
N ASN A 295 -5.07 7.14 24.02
CA ASN A 295 -4.33 7.91 25.03
C ASN A 295 -5.16 9.08 25.61
N ALA A 296 -6.05 9.67 24.83
CA ALA A 296 -6.91 10.79 25.26
C ALA A 296 -8.27 10.31 25.78
N VAL A 297 -8.82 9.25 25.19
CA VAL A 297 -10.12 8.64 25.49
C VAL A 297 -9.93 7.12 25.54
N PRO A 298 -9.64 6.54 26.71
CA PRO A 298 -9.34 5.10 26.86
C PRO A 298 -10.45 4.16 26.40
N THR A 299 -11.67 4.66 26.29
CA THR A 299 -12.88 3.93 25.92
C THR A 299 -13.16 3.95 24.41
N VAL A 300 -12.17 4.29 23.58
CA VAL A 300 -12.27 4.14 22.11
C VAL A 300 -12.37 2.65 21.74
N GLU A 301 -13.31 2.34 20.84
CA GLU A 301 -13.54 0.98 20.37
C GLU A 301 -13.03 0.77 18.94
N ASN A 302 -13.36 1.68 18.02
CA ASN A 302 -12.99 1.56 16.62
C ASN A 302 -12.62 2.90 16.01
N VAL A 303 -11.74 2.85 15.01
CA VAL A 303 -11.39 3.96 14.11
C VAL A 303 -11.40 3.45 12.69
N VAL A 304 -12.16 4.10 11.82
CA VAL A 304 -12.30 3.74 10.41
C VAL A 304 -12.04 4.98 9.55
N LEU A 305 -11.10 4.88 8.62
CA LEU A 305 -10.96 5.85 7.53
C LEU A 305 -11.94 5.48 6.42
N THR A 306 -12.98 6.29 6.25
CA THR A 306 -14.14 5.94 5.42
C THR A 306 -13.81 5.92 3.92
N GLU A 307 -14.48 5.03 3.17
CA GLU A 307 -14.32 4.93 1.70
C GLU A 307 -14.67 6.26 1.00
N GLY A 308 -15.75 6.95 1.45
CA GLY A 308 -16.14 8.26 0.93
C GLY A 308 -15.10 9.34 1.16
N GLY A 309 -14.30 9.23 2.21
CA GLY A 309 -13.13 10.06 2.50
C GLY A 309 -11.84 9.56 1.83
N CYS A 310 -11.94 8.73 0.79
CA CYS A 310 -10.81 8.09 0.11
C CYS A 310 -9.94 7.22 1.03
N CYS A 311 -10.50 6.67 2.10
CA CYS A 311 -9.77 5.97 3.17
C CYS A 311 -8.60 6.81 3.75
N TRP A 312 -8.70 8.16 3.71
CA TRP A 312 -7.58 9.04 4.07
C TRP A 312 -8.01 10.34 4.75
N LEU A 313 -9.05 10.99 4.24
CA LEU A 313 -9.40 12.37 4.61
C LEU A 313 -10.51 12.47 5.66
N HIS A 314 -11.22 11.37 5.95
CA HIS A 314 -12.35 11.33 6.87
C HIS A 314 -12.24 10.10 7.78
N ALA A 315 -12.26 10.33 9.11
CA ALA A 315 -12.29 9.30 10.13
C ALA A 315 -13.65 9.26 10.82
N ALA A 316 -14.21 8.05 10.96
CA ALA A 316 -15.29 7.72 11.87
C ALA A 316 -14.72 7.01 13.09
N ILE A 317 -15.06 7.45 14.29
CA ILE A 317 -14.47 6.99 15.55
C ILE A 317 -15.59 6.62 16.50
N SER A 318 -15.62 5.36 16.96
CA SER A 318 -16.56 4.88 17.97
C SER A 318 -15.90 4.92 19.34
N ILE A 319 -16.57 5.54 20.32
CA ILE A 319 -16.16 5.60 21.71
C ILE A 319 -17.32 5.19 22.62
N ASN A 320 -17.04 4.56 23.75
CA ASN A 320 -18.00 4.43 24.83
C ASN A 320 -17.88 5.69 25.73
N LYS A 321 -18.68 6.73 25.40
CA LYS A 321 -18.60 8.04 26.04
C LYS A 321 -18.83 7.97 27.55
N GLN A 322 -17.91 8.53 28.33
CA GLN A 322 -18.00 8.62 29.78
C GLN A 322 -18.23 10.06 30.26
N THR A 323 -17.70 11.04 29.54
CA THR A 323 -17.80 12.47 29.89
C THR A 323 -18.15 13.32 28.65
N GLU A 324 -18.65 14.55 28.89
CA GLU A 324 -19.00 15.49 27.82
C GLU A 324 -17.80 15.96 27.00
N GLY A 325 -16.56 15.82 27.53
CA GLY A 325 -15.34 16.20 26.85
C GLY A 325 -14.79 15.13 25.90
N ASP A 326 -15.19 13.87 26.02
CA ASP A 326 -14.58 12.74 25.31
C ASP A 326 -14.63 12.88 23.81
N GLY A 327 -15.78 13.29 23.25
CA GLY A 327 -15.90 13.51 21.80
C GLY A 327 -14.92 14.53 21.26
N LYS A 328 -14.74 15.67 21.94
CA LYS A 328 -13.79 16.71 21.54
C LYS A 328 -12.34 16.25 21.67
N ASN A 329 -12.02 15.54 22.75
CA ASN A 329 -10.68 15.00 22.96
C ASN A 329 -10.33 13.96 21.88
N ALA A 330 -11.27 13.09 21.49
CA ALA A 330 -11.08 12.11 20.44
C ALA A 330 -10.85 12.78 19.06
N ILE A 331 -11.62 13.82 18.71
CA ILE A 331 -11.45 14.58 17.46
C ILE A 331 -10.03 15.21 17.41
N MET A 332 -9.61 15.89 18.47
CA MET A 332 -8.30 16.55 18.53
C MET A 332 -7.15 15.54 18.44
N ALA A 333 -7.27 14.41 19.12
CA ALA A 333 -6.28 13.34 19.08
C ALA A 333 -6.17 12.73 17.66
N ALA A 334 -7.29 12.52 16.97
CA ALA A 334 -7.33 12.00 15.60
C ALA A 334 -6.69 12.96 14.59
N LEU A 335 -7.06 14.25 14.63
CA LEU A 335 -6.48 15.28 13.75
C LEU A 335 -4.97 15.45 13.97
N SER A 336 -4.50 15.35 15.21
CA SER A 336 -3.07 15.40 15.55
C SER A 336 -2.32 14.17 15.05
N ALA A 337 -2.94 12.97 15.12
CA ALA A 337 -2.32 11.73 14.70
C ALA A 337 -2.16 11.62 13.18
N HIS A 338 -3.11 12.13 12.40
CA HIS A 338 -3.12 12.04 10.94
C HIS A 338 -3.23 13.43 10.30
N PRO A 339 -2.10 14.08 9.94
CA PRO A 339 -2.08 15.46 9.47
C PRO A 339 -2.89 15.74 8.18
N SER A 340 -3.17 14.71 7.39
CA SER A 340 -3.99 14.84 6.18
C SER A 340 -5.49 14.75 6.46
N LEU A 341 -5.90 14.41 7.69
CA LEU A 341 -7.30 14.27 8.04
C LEU A 341 -8.01 15.62 7.96
N LYS A 342 -9.10 15.66 7.22
CA LYS A 342 -9.93 16.90 7.05
C LYS A 342 -11.20 16.87 7.88
N HIS A 343 -11.72 15.67 8.14
CA HIS A 343 -12.96 15.47 8.88
C HIS A 343 -12.79 14.32 9.87
N ALA A 344 -13.31 14.51 11.09
CA ALA A 344 -13.41 13.45 12.09
C ALA A 344 -14.84 13.49 12.67
N VAL A 345 -15.51 12.36 12.67
CA VAL A 345 -16.82 12.14 13.28
C VAL A 345 -16.65 11.18 14.44
N VAL A 346 -17.10 11.58 15.62
CA VAL A 346 -17.08 10.73 16.82
C VAL A 346 -18.51 10.38 17.18
N VAL A 347 -18.76 9.08 17.34
CA VAL A 347 -20.08 8.53 17.66
C VAL A 347 -19.98 7.62 18.90
N ASP A 348 -21.12 7.33 19.50
CA ASP A 348 -21.21 6.33 20.56
C ASP A 348 -21.30 4.91 19.97
N THR A 349 -21.19 3.89 20.80
CA THR A 349 -21.09 2.46 20.41
C THR A 349 -22.36 1.90 19.76
N ASP A 350 -23.45 2.63 19.78
CA ASP A 350 -24.71 2.28 19.10
C ASP A 350 -24.72 2.59 17.59
N VAL A 351 -23.64 3.20 17.06
CA VAL A 351 -23.46 3.49 15.63
C VAL A 351 -22.36 2.61 15.07
N ASP A 352 -22.65 1.92 13.97
CA ASP A 352 -21.66 1.11 13.25
C ASP A 352 -20.77 2.01 12.39
N VAL A 353 -19.50 2.20 12.81
CA VAL A 353 -18.53 3.01 12.05
C VAL A 353 -18.04 2.35 10.77
N PHE A 354 -18.34 1.07 10.54
CA PHE A 354 -18.05 0.37 9.29
C PHE A 354 -19.16 0.56 8.25
N ASP A 355 -20.37 0.99 8.67
CA ASP A 355 -21.47 1.31 7.76
C ASP A 355 -21.54 2.84 7.49
N PRO A 356 -21.22 3.29 6.26
CA PRO A 356 -21.34 4.72 5.89
C PRO A 356 -22.74 5.29 6.04
N GLN A 357 -23.80 4.47 5.88
CA GLN A 357 -25.19 4.93 6.00
C GLN A 357 -25.53 5.21 7.45
N ASP A 358 -25.04 4.39 8.38
CA ASP A 358 -25.27 4.60 9.82
C ASP A 358 -24.54 5.86 10.33
N ILE A 359 -23.31 6.10 9.82
CA ILE A 359 -22.57 7.35 10.09
C ILE A 359 -23.33 8.55 9.58
N GLU A 360 -23.82 8.54 8.32
CA GLU A 360 -24.58 9.62 7.73
C GLU A 360 -25.90 9.87 8.49
N TYR A 361 -26.60 8.80 8.88
CA TYR A 361 -27.80 8.89 9.70
C TYR A 361 -27.51 9.55 11.06
N ALA A 362 -26.45 9.16 11.74
CA ALA A 362 -26.05 9.75 13.01
C ALA A 362 -25.72 11.25 12.86
N ILE A 363 -24.99 11.64 11.82
CA ILE A 363 -24.69 13.05 11.52
C ILE A 363 -25.99 13.84 11.30
N ALA A 364 -26.90 13.33 10.45
CA ALA A 364 -28.13 14.03 10.08
C ALA A 364 -29.11 14.19 11.23
N THR A 365 -29.16 13.21 12.14
CA THR A 365 -30.23 13.17 13.18
C THR A 365 -29.77 13.60 14.57
N ARG A 366 -28.47 13.53 14.89
CA ARG A 366 -27.96 13.73 16.26
C ARG A 366 -27.12 14.99 16.45
N VAL A 367 -26.48 15.52 15.37
CA VAL A 367 -25.60 16.69 15.48
C VAL A 367 -26.39 17.98 15.72
N LYS A 368 -25.95 18.77 16.69
CA LYS A 368 -26.41 20.14 16.96
C LYS A 368 -25.31 21.13 16.63
N GLY A 369 -25.48 21.88 15.53
CA GLY A 369 -24.43 22.69 14.93
C GLY A 369 -23.84 23.78 15.83
N ASP A 370 -24.60 24.22 16.87
CA ASP A 370 -24.16 25.22 17.83
C ASP A 370 -23.23 24.71 18.93
N ARG A 371 -23.08 23.38 19.11
CA ARG A 371 -22.30 22.80 20.20
C ARG A 371 -21.47 21.58 19.80
N ASP A 372 -21.90 20.83 18.76
CA ASP A 372 -21.27 19.54 18.41
C ASP A 372 -20.27 19.68 17.25
N LEU A 373 -20.13 20.89 16.68
CA LEU A 373 -19.15 21.19 15.63
C LEU A 373 -17.92 21.88 16.22
N MET A 374 -16.75 21.43 15.82
CA MET A 374 -15.47 22.05 16.13
C MET A 374 -14.70 22.31 14.83
N ILE A 375 -14.35 23.57 14.58
CA ILE A 375 -13.55 23.97 13.43
C ILE A 375 -12.13 24.22 13.93
N VAL A 376 -11.18 23.49 13.36
CA VAL A 376 -9.74 23.65 13.63
C VAL A 376 -9.12 24.28 12.39
N PRO A 377 -8.55 25.52 12.47
CA PRO A 377 -7.96 26.25 11.33
C PRO A 377 -6.74 25.53 10.72
#